data_7f4378bc9300dbf4e16956499237c421
#
_entry.id   7f4378bc9300dbf4e16956499237c421
#
_cell.length_a   1.000
_cell.length_b   1.000
_cell.length_c   1.000
_cell.angle_alpha   90.00
_cell.angle_beta   90.00
_cell.angle_gamma   90.00
#
_symmetry.space_group_name_H-M   'P 1'
#
loop_
_entity.id
_entity.type
_entity.pdbx_description
1 polymer ?
#
loop_
_entity_poly.entity_id
_entity_poly.type
_entity_poly.pdbx_seq_one_letter_code
_entity_poly.pdbx_strand_id
1 'polypeptide(L)'
;ENGQCDAAFVTSGLPNATVSELAFSYDMVIVPIDGEGRDNLIEKYPFFSASTIPANTYNNKEDVESVFVYNIMLVNKDVSDDMVYDMLDCIFSDDGIATIKASHNTADKNIDVSFGVDDVKIPLHDGAAKWWQDHGYETPEN
;
A
#
# COMPACT_ATOMS: atom_id res chain seq x y z
N GLU A 1 -23.63 -8.75 7.55
CA GLU A 1 -24.10 -9.82 8.48
C GLU A 1 -25.63 -9.77 8.70
N ASN A 2 -26.26 -8.62 8.57
CA ASN A 2 -27.71 -8.43 8.86
C ASN A 2 -28.58 -8.55 7.61
N GLY A 3 -28.08 -8.94 6.46
CA GLY A 3 -28.81 -8.98 5.19
C GLY A 3 -29.19 -7.60 4.63
N GLN A 4 -28.46 -6.54 5.04
CA GLN A 4 -28.71 -5.17 4.61
C GLN A 4 -27.91 -4.77 3.35
N CYS A 5 -26.87 -5.54 3.01
CA CYS A 5 -26.02 -5.32 1.85
C CYS A 5 -25.75 -6.64 1.15
N ASP A 6 -25.83 -6.63 -0.18
CA ASP A 6 -25.47 -7.77 -1.05
C ASP A 6 -24.01 -7.69 -1.49
N ALA A 7 -23.41 -6.49 -1.47
CA ALA A 7 -22.00 -6.25 -1.82
C ALA A 7 -21.45 -5.07 -1.03
N ALA A 8 -20.12 -5.06 -0.84
CA ALA A 8 -19.40 -3.97 -0.20
C ALA A 8 -18.01 -3.79 -0.80
N PHE A 9 -17.51 -2.55 -0.78
CA PHE A 9 -16.10 -2.26 -1.02
C PHE A 9 -15.34 -2.26 0.30
N VAL A 10 -14.14 -2.86 0.30
CA VAL A 10 -13.25 -2.88 1.45
C VAL A 10 -11.88 -2.39 1.01
N THR A 11 -11.36 -1.36 1.67
CA THR A 11 -9.98 -0.88 1.49
C THR A 11 -9.21 -1.16 2.77
N SER A 12 -8.28 -2.09 2.73
CA SER A 12 -7.47 -2.50 3.88
C SER A 12 -6.26 -3.33 3.45
N GLY A 13 -5.33 -3.56 4.36
CA GLY A 13 -4.28 -4.56 4.15
C GLY A 13 -4.84 -5.99 4.06
N LEU A 14 -4.11 -6.88 3.39
CA LEU A 14 -4.45 -8.30 3.23
C LEU A 14 -3.65 -9.17 4.23
N PRO A 15 -4.29 -10.14 4.92
CA PRO A 15 -5.73 -10.35 5.00
C PRO A 15 -6.41 -9.38 5.99
N ASN A 16 -7.63 -8.96 5.67
CA ASN A 16 -8.48 -8.21 6.59
C ASN A 16 -9.28 -9.16 7.48
N ALA A 17 -9.27 -8.94 8.79
CA ALA A 17 -9.91 -9.84 9.75
C ALA A 17 -11.43 -9.96 9.54
N THR A 18 -12.13 -8.83 9.29
CA THR A 18 -13.58 -8.84 9.06
C THR A 18 -13.94 -9.59 7.78
N VAL A 19 -13.16 -9.41 6.70
CA VAL A 19 -13.38 -10.14 5.44
C VAL A 19 -13.11 -11.63 5.64
N SER A 20 -12.09 -11.99 6.41
CA SER A 20 -11.78 -13.39 6.74
C SER A 20 -12.92 -14.05 7.53
N GLU A 21 -13.50 -13.34 8.50
CA GLU A 21 -14.64 -13.81 9.29
C GLU A 21 -15.89 -14.02 8.41
N LEU A 22 -16.14 -13.09 7.50
CA LEU A 22 -17.23 -13.22 6.51
C LEU A 22 -17.01 -14.41 5.58
N ALA A 23 -15.79 -14.57 5.05
CA ALA A 23 -15.44 -15.70 4.17
C ALA A 23 -15.52 -17.05 4.88
N PHE A 24 -15.32 -17.09 6.19
CA PHE A 24 -15.49 -18.29 6.99
C PHE A 24 -16.99 -18.62 7.23
N SER A 25 -17.80 -17.59 7.40
CA SER A 25 -19.21 -17.73 7.83
C SER A 25 -20.19 -17.80 6.66
N TYR A 26 -19.83 -17.28 5.50
CA TYR A 26 -20.69 -17.15 4.32
C TYR A 26 -19.97 -17.59 3.05
N ASP A 27 -20.75 -18.03 2.06
CA ASP A 27 -20.27 -18.28 0.70
C ASP A 27 -20.10 -16.93 -0.02
N MET A 28 -18.91 -16.33 0.14
CA MET A 28 -18.56 -15.01 -0.35
C MET A 28 -17.77 -15.12 -1.65
N VAL A 29 -18.05 -14.23 -2.60
CA VAL A 29 -17.30 -14.11 -3.85
C VAL A 29 -16.59 -12.77 -3.89
N ILE A 30 -15.30 -12.78 -4.20
CA ILE A 30 -14.53 -11.56 -4.49
C ILE A 30 -14.78 -11.23 -5.96
N VAL A 31 -15.33 -10.05 -6.23
CA VAL A 31 -15.52 -9.54 -7.59
C VAL A 31 -14.21 -8.93 -8.06
N PRO A 32 -13.61 -9.42 -9.16
CA PRO A 32 -12.36 -8.88 -9.66
C PRO A 32 -12.51 -7.43 -10.15
N ILE A 33 -11.43 -6.67 -10.03
CA ILE A 33 -11.25 -5.39 -10.71
C ILE A 33 -10.15 -5.63 -11.73
N ASP A 34 -10.54 -5.94 -12.96
CA ASP A 34 -9.64 -6.44 -14.00
C ASP A 34 -9.87 -5.78 -15.37
N GLY A 35 -9.09 -6.23 -16.35
CA GLY A 35 -9.20 -5.88 -17.75
C GLY A 35 -9.20 -4.37 -18.02
N GLU A 36 -9.89 -3.97 -19.10
CA GLU A 36 -9.99 -2.57 -19.53
C GLU A 36 -10.57 -1.65 -18.46
N GLY A 37 -11.47 -2.17 -17.61
CA GLY A 37 -12.05 -1.40 -16.50
C GLY A 37 -11.01 -0.98 -15.47
N ARG A 38 -10.10 -1.90 -15.10
CA ARG A 38 -8.97 -1.61 -14.21
C ARG A 38 -7.99 -0.64 -14.85
N ASP A 39 -7.64 -0.87 -16.11
CA ASP A 39 -6.66 -0.05 -16.82
C ASP A 39 -7.15 1.40 -16.96
N ASN A 40 -8.41 1.61 -17.32
CA ASN A 40 -9.06 2.93 -17.35
C ASN A 40 -9.13 3.58 -15.94
N LEU A 41 -9.32 2.80 -14.89
CA LEU A 41 -9.32 3.29 -13.52
C LEU A 41 -7.94 3.84 -13.13
N ILE A 42 -6.88 3.09 -13.41
CA ILE A 42 -5.50 3.47 -13.11
C ILE A 42 -5.07 4.67 -13.94
N GLU A 43 -5.41 4.71 -15.25
CA GLU A 43 -5.12 5.86 -16.11
C GLU A 43 -5.78 7.14 -15.58
N LYS A 44 -7.05 7.04 -15.19
CA LYS A 44 -7.81 8.20 -14.70
C LYS A 44 -7.43 8.63 -13.30
N TYR A 45 -7.04 7.68 -12.46
CA TYR A 45 -6.72 7.88 -11.06
C TYR A 45 -5.36 7.23 -10.72
N PRO A 46 -4.25 7.90 -11.04
CA PRO A 46 -2.90 7.32 -10.97
C PRO A 46 -2.39 7.00 -9.56
N PHE A 47 -3.19 7.23 -8.52
CA PHE A 47 -2.91 6.77 -7.17
C PHE A 47 -3.36 5.30 -6.91
N PHE A 48 -4.08 4.69 -7.86
CA PHE A 48 -4.29 3.26 -7.87
C PHE A 48 -3.18 2.55 -8.64
N SER A 49 -2.79 1.38 -8.17
CA SER A 49 -1.88 0.47 -8.87
C SER A 49 -2.51 -0.92 -8.98
N ALA A 50 -2.14 -1.66 -10.02
CA ALA A 50 -2.63 -3.02 -10.21
C ALA A 50 -2.14 -3.93 -9.07
N SER A 51 -3.00 -4.81 -8.60
CA SER A 51 -2.71 -5.76 -7.54
C SER A 51 -3.43 -7.08 -7.75
N THR A 52 -3.09 -8.03 -6.91
CA THR A 52 -3.71 -9.35 -6.88
C THR A 52 -3.98 -9.75 -5.44
N ILE A 53 -5.17 -10.27 -5.18
CA ILE A 53 -5.50 -10.95 -3.93
C ILE A 53 -5.13 -12.42 -4.12
N PRO A 54 -4.10 -12.92 -3.43
CA PRO A 54 -3.62 -14.29 -3.63
C PRO A 54 -4.69 -15.33 -3.32
N ALA A 55 -4.62 -16.47 -4.02
CA ALA A 55 -5.44 -17.63 -3.73
C ALA A 55 -5.38 -18.01 -2.24
N ASN A 56 -6.48 -18.48 -1.70
CA ASN A 56 -6.65 -18.88 -0.31
C ASN A 56 -6.56 -17.74 0.73
N THR A 57 -6.51 -16.48 0.31
CA THR A 57 -6.58 -15.35 1.26
C THR A 57 -7.94 -15.29 1.96
N TYR A 58 -9.04 -15.48 1.22
CA TYR A 58 -10.41 -15.45 1.70
C TYR A 58 -11.24 -16.64 1.18
N ASN A 59 -10.68 -17.84 1.20
CA ASN A 59 -11.24 -19.05 0.61
C ASN A 59 -11.42 -19.00 -0.92
N ASN A 60 -10.88 -17.99 -1.59
CA ASN A 60 -10.82 -17.91 -3.05
C ASN A 60 -9.88 -19.00 -3.58
N LYS A 61 -10.32 -19.72 -4.61
CA LYS A 61 -9.57 -20.87 -5.19
C LYS A 61 -8.39 -20.43 -6.06
N GLU A 62 -8.50 -19.25 -6.65
CA GLU A 62 -7.54 -18.68 -7.59
C GLU A 62 -7.19 -17.26 -7.16
N ASP A 63 -6.10 -16.74 -7.70
CA ASP A 63 -5.74 -15.35 -7.58
C ASP A 63 -6.84 -14.46 -8.16
N VAL A 64 -7.16 -13.35 -7.49
CA VAL A 64 -8.19 -12.41 -7.95
C VAL A 64 -7.54 -11.06 -8.24
N GLU A 65 -7.64 -10.60 -9.48
CA GLU A 65 -7.14 -9.29 -9.88
C GLU A 65 -7.89 -8.16 -9.17
N SER A 66 -7.15 -7.14 -8.76
CA SER A 66 -7.67 -6.00 -8.01
C SER A 66 -6.78 -4.77 -8.21
N VAL A 67 -7.03 -3.74 -7.42
CA VAL A 67 -6.18 -2.55 -7.30
C VAL A 67 -5.82 -2.29 -5.86
N PHE A 68 -4.73 -1.56 -5.63
CA PHE A 68 -4.34 -1.10 -4.30
C PHE A 68 -3.96 0.38 -4.31
N VAL A 69 -3.86 0.96 -3.13
CA VAL A 69 -3.34 2.30 -2.88
C VAL A 69 -2.25 2.23 -1.84
N TYR A 70 -1.23 3.05 -1.99
CA TYR A 70 -0.15 3.15 -1.00
C TYR A 70 -0.59 3.90 0.25
N ASN A 71 -0.06 3.49 1.39
CA ASN A 71 -0.05 4.33 2.57
C ASN A 71 1.09 5.34 2.43
N ILE A 72 0.79 6.62 2.58
CA ILE A 72 1.74 7.70 2.39
C ILE A 72 1.95 8.41 3.72
N MET A 73 3.20 8.62 4.11
CA MET A 73 3.54 9.47 5.23
C MET A 73 3.59 10.92 4.75
N LEU A 74 2.74 11.76 5.34
CA LEU A 74 2.70 13.19 5.04
C LEU A 74 3.45 13.98 6.09
N VAL A 75 4.23 14.95 5.66
CA VAL A 75 4.94 15.91 6.50
C VAL A 75 4.61 17.32 6.06
N ASN A 76 4.58 18.27 7.01
CA ASN A 76 4.41 19.67 6.67
C ASN A 76 5.67 20.15 5.91
N LYS A 77 5.47 20.88 4.80
CA LYS A 77 6.54 21.43 3.97
C LYS A 77 7.53 22.35 4.70
N ASP A 78 7.12 22.93 5.83
CA ASP A 78 7.94 23.85 6.63
C ASP A 78 8.79 23.12 7.70
N VAL A 79 8.73 21.79 7.78
CA VAL A 79 9.67 21.00 8.60
C VAL A 79 11.06 21.09 7.96
N SER A 80 12.10 21.12 8.76
CA SER A 80 13.46 21.22 8.21
C SER A 80 13.86 19.96 7.45
N ASP A 81 14.63 20.14 6.38
CA ASP A 81 15.13 19.04 5.55
C ASP A 81 15.93 18.01 6.37
N ASP A 82 16.75 18.49 7.29
CA ASP A 82 17.55 17.62 8.17
C ASP A 82 16.65 16.73 9.04
N MET A 83 15.54 17.28 9.57
CA MET A 83 14.61 16.48 10.38
C MET A 83 13.90 15.40 9.55
N VAL A 84 13.46 15.72 8.34
CA VAL A 84 12.81 14.74 7.45
C VAL A 84 13.82 13.69 7.01
N TYR A 85 15.04 14.09 6.72
CA TYR A 85 16.14 13.18 6.40
C TYR A 85 16.40 12.20 7.55
N ASP A 86 16.58 12.70 8.77
CA ASP A 86 16.83 11.88 9.97
C ASP A 86 15.66 10.94 10.29
N MET A 87 14.41 11.39 10.04
CA MET A 87 13.23 10.52 10.18
C MET A 87 13.28 9.32 9.23
N LEU A 88 13.62 9.54 7.96
CA LEU A 88 13.74 8.46 6.98
C LEU A 88 14.92 7.54 7.30
N ASP A 89 16.04 8.11 7.73
CA ASP A 89 17.21 7.33 8.16
C ASP A 89 16.88 6.41 9.34
N CYS A 90 16.11 6.91 10.29
CA CYS A 90 15.60 6.11 11.42
C CYS A 90 14.62 5.02 10.97
N ILE A 91 13.64 5.36 10.11
CA ILE A 91 12.60 4.43 9.63
C ILE A 91 13.21 3.30 8.80
N PHE A 92 14.13 3.61 7.91
CA PHE A 92 14.76 2.66 7.01
C PHE A 92 16.08 2.07 7.52
N SER A 93 16.45 2.35 8.77
CA SER A 93 17.51 1.60 9.45
C SER A 93 17.10 0.12 9.64
N ASP A 94 18.05 -0.76 9.82
CA ASP A 94 17.80 -2.18 10.11
C ASP A 94 16.86 -2.36 11.31
N ASP A 95 17.06 -1.60 12.37
CA ASP A 95 16.21 -1.63 13.58
C ASP A 95 14.81 -1.04 13.32
N GLY A 96 14.71 0.02 12.54
CA GLY A 96 13.45 0.64 12.13
C GLY A 96 12.60 -0.32 11.32
N ILE A 97 13.16 -0.90 10.28
CA ILE A 97 12.51 -1.91 9.43
C ILE A 97 12.09 -3.13 10.27
N ALA A 98 12.98 -3.65 11.11
CA ALA A 98 12.65 -4.79 11.98
C ALA A 98 11.49 -4.47 12.92
N THR A 99 11.45 -3.26 13.49
CA THR A 99 10.35 -2.80 14.35
C THR A 99 9.02 -2.72 13.59
N ILE A 100 9.02 -2.16 12.39
CA ILE A 100 7.81 -2.05 11.57
C ILE A 100 7.31 -3.44 11.16
N LYS A 101 8.20 -4.33 10.72
CA LYS A 101 7.87 -5.70 10.36
C LYS A 101 7.26 -6.47 11.53
N ALA A 102 7.75 -6.25 12.73
CA ALA A 102 7.22 -6.87 13.94
C ALA A 102 5.84 -6.30 14.36
N SER A 103 5.48 -5.10 13.90
CA SER A 103 4.24 -4.43 14.32
C SER A 103 2.98 -4.99 13.64
N HIS A 104 3.10 -5.54 12.44
CA HIS A 104 1.96 -6.04 11.67
C HIS A 104 2.36 -7.12 10.67
N ASN A 105 1.53 -8.16 10.54
CA ASN A 105 1.79 -9.33 9.67
C ASN A 105 1.99 -8.99 8.19
N THR A 106 1.38 -7.90 7.71
CA THR A 106 1.51 -7.49 6.31
C THR A 106 2.72 -6.59 6.08
N ALA A 107 3.28 -5.99 7.13
CA ALA A 107 4.44 -5.10 7.01
C ALA A 107 5.67 -5.86 6.52
N ASP A 108 5.84 -7.13 6.92
CA ASP A 108 6.97 -7.95 6.46
C ASP A 108 7.05 -8.12 4.95
N LYS A 109 5.91 -8.06 4.25
CA LYS A 109 5.82 -8.23 2.80
C LYS A 109 5.68 -6.91 2.03
N ASN A 110 5.27 -5.85 2.70
CA ASN A 110 4.85 -4.61 2.06
C ASN A 110 5.72 -3.41 2.43
N ILE A 111 6.73 -3.57 3.30
CA ILE A 111 7.70 -2.53 3.54
C ILE A 111 8.97 -2.83 2.76
N ASP A 112 9.21 -2.04 1.74
CA ASP A 112 10.44 -2.07 0.96
C ASP A 112 10.88 -0.64 0.70
N VAL A 113 12.18 -0.40 0.83
CA VAL A 113 12.77 0.92 0.60
C VAL A 113 12.48 1.43 -0.81
N SER A 114 12.50 0.56 -1.82
CA SER A 114 12.24 0.92 -3.21
C SER A 114 10.85 1.47 -3.47
N PHE A 115 9.84 1.08 -2.70
CA PHE A 115 8.45 1.57 -2.89
C PHE A 115 8.26 3.04 -2.52
N GLY A 116 9.20 3.63 -1.78
CA GLY A 116 9.04 4.99 -1.25
C GLY A 116 9.11 6.10 -2.31
N VAL A 117 9.56 5.81 -3.54
CA VAL A 117 9.74 6.83 -4.59
C VAL A 117 9.02 6.51 -5.89
N ASP A 118 8.82 5.23 -6.23
CA ASP A 118 8.39 4.83 -7.59
C ASP A 118 6.96 5.26 -7.93
N ASP A 119 6.04 5.25 -6.97
CA ASP A 119 4.62 5.52 -7.19
C ASP A 119 4.06 6.71 -6.38
N VAL A 120 4.92 7.52 -5.78
CA VAL A 120 4.49 8.73 -5.06
C VAL A 120 4.00 9.77 -6.09
N LYS A 121 2.73 10.14 -5.99
CA LYS A 121 2.06 11.07 -6.91
C LYS A 121 1.88 12.48 -6.33
N ILE A 122 2.55 12.77 -5.24
CA ILE A 122 2.62 14.09 -4.61
C ILE A 122 4.08 14.52 -4.53
N PRO A 123 4.38 15.83 -4.50
CA PRO A 123 5.74 16.30 -4.38
C PRO A 123 6.43 15.75 -3.13
N LEU A 124 7.67 15.30 -3.29
CA LEU A 124 8.50 14.89 -2.15
C LEU A 124 8.95 16.14 -1.38
N HIS A 125 9.06 16.00 -0.07
CA HIS A 125 9.77 16.99 0.74
C HIS A 125 11.27 17.00 0.38
N ASP A 126 11.92 18.15 0.35
CA ASP A 126 13.32 18.28 -0.10
C ASP A 126 14.27 17.38 0.72
N GLY A 127 14.07 17.30 2.04
CA GLY A 127 14.81 16.36 2.91
C GLY A 127 14.57 14.89 2.57
N ALA A 128 13.34 14.54 2.14
CA ALA A 128 13.04 13.18 1.67
C ALA A 128 13.71 12.90 0.32
N ALA A 129 13.59 13.82 -0.64
CA ALA A 129 14.24 13.67 -1.93
C ALA A 129 15.76 13.48 -1.79
N LYS A 130 16.38 14.28 -0.91
CA LYS A 130 17.82 14.16 -0.60
C LYS A 130 18.16 12.80 0.00
N TRP A 131 17.36 12.29 0.94
CA TRP A 131 17.60 10.98 1.54
C TRP A 131 17.58 9.85 0.49
N TRP A 132 16.56 9.84 -0.40
CA TRP A 132 16.45 8.85 -1.47
C TRP A 132 17.63 8.91 -2.43
N GLN A 133 18.06 10.11 -2.84
CA GLN A 133 19.20 10.31 -3.75
C GLN A 133 20.52 9.84 -3.12
N ASP A 134 20.75 10.17 -1.85
CA ASP A 134 21.94 9.73 -1.11
C ASP A 134 22.00 8.19 -0.96
N HIS A 135 20.84 7.52 -1.01
CA HIS A 135 20.72 6.06 -0.97
C HIS A 135 20.61 5.40 -2.36
N GLY A 136 20.81 6.16 -3.44
CA GLY A 136 20.95 5.66 -4.80
C GLY A 136 19.62 5.46 -5.54
N TYR A 137 18.53 6.06 -5.09
CA TYR A 137 17.24 6.03 -5.77
C TYR A 137 17.04 7.28 -6.62
N GLU A 138 16.46 7.12 -7.82
CA GLU A 138 16.00 8.24 -8.61
C GLU A 138 14.73 8.83 -7.97
N THR A 139 14.64 10.14 -7.89
CA THR A 139 13.46 10.83 -7.36
C THR A 139 12.72 11.54 -8.49
N PRO A 140 11.37 11.58 -8.47
CA PRO A 140 10.63 12.38 -9.43
C PRO A 140 11.02 13.85 -9.32
N GLU A 141 11.01 14.56 -10.43
CA GLU A 141 11.15 16.02 -10.43
C GLU A 141 9.92 16.66 -9.75
N ASN A 142 10.15 17.57 -8.80
CA ASN A 142 9.11 18.28 -8.05
C ASN A 142 8.42 19.35 -8.91
#